data_7eccfb93367c3a59572b8c9babec2013
#
_entry.id   7eccfb93367c3a59572b8c9babec2013
#
_cell.length_a   1.000
_cell.length_b   1.000
_cell.length_c   1.000
_cell.angle_alpha   90.00
_cell.angle_beta   90.00
_cell.angle_gamma   90.00
#
_symmetry.space_group_name_H-M   'P 1'
#
loop_
_entity.id
_entity.type
_entity.pdbx_description
1 polymer ?
#
loop_
_entity_poly.entity_id
_entity_poly.type
_entity_poly.pdbx_seq_one_letter_code
_entity_poly.pdbx_strand_id
1 'polypeptide(L)'
;LASGPLHVPSIPHLPGQEQSKGKIFHSAQWDHSYALTDKHVVSIGTGGSAIQYAPEIAPKVKQLSILQRTSAWVIPRDTRTYADWEKKLFAKVPLLRKLHRIRLYWSNESRVWPLFAPRVAQALQKLALMFVKAQVKDPLLVKSLTPDYTIGCKRILISNKWLPMFNRDNVELVTSGIQELREVAARDPVGHH
;
A
#
# COMPACT_ATOMS: atom_id res chain seq x y z
N LEU A 1 11.81 24.99 -10.98
CA LEU A 1 11.16 24.15 -9.95
C LEU A 1 10.60 22.89 -10.63
N ALA A 2 11.02 21.70 -10.19
CA ALA A 2 10.63 20.40 -10.75
C ALA A 2 9.87 19.58 -9.69
N SER A 3 8.87 20.20 -9.04
CA SER A 3 8.11 19.59 -7.94
C SER A 3 7.11 18.51 -8.39
N GLY A 4 6.81 18.45 -9.69
CA GLY A 4 5.88 17.47 -10.25
C GLY A 4 4.41 17.69 -9.85
N PRO A 5 3.47 16.90 -10.39
CA PRO A 5 2.03 17.10 -10.16
C PRO A 5 1.55 16.61 -8.78
N LEU A 6 2.35 15.83 -8.06
CA LEU A 6 1.96 15.22 -6.78
C LEU A 6 2.37 16.03 -5.55
N HIS A 7 2.89 17.24 -5.72
CA HIS A 7 3.34 18.07 -4.58
C HIS A 7 2.19 18.82 -3.89
N VAL A 8 1.05 18.99 -4.57
CA VAL A 8 -0.14 19.62 -3.99
C VAL A 8 -1.08 18.54 -3.48
N PRO A 9 -1.31 18.45 -2.15
CA PRO A 9 -2.26 17.49 -1.60
C PRO A 9 -3.69 17.88 -1.98
N SER A 10 -4.49 16.88 -2.36
CA SER A 10 -5.92 17.06 -2.61
C SER A 10 -6.70 16.28 -1.55
N ILE A 11 -7.41 17.00 -0.70
CA ILE A 11 -8.31 16.42 0.30
C ILE A 11 -9.71 16.49 -0.28
N PRO A 12 -10.40 15.34 -0.48
CA PRO A 12 -11.77 15.35 -0.96
C PRO A 12 -12.68 16.00 0.09
N HIS A 13 -13.64 16.77 -0.36
CA HIS A 13 -14.71 17.26 0.52
C HIS A 13 -15.69 16.10 0.77
N LEU A 14 -15.79 15.68 2.03
CA LEU A 14 -16.67 14.60 2.43
C LEU A 14 -17.85 15.18 3.24
N PRO A 15 -19.09 14.73 2.97
CA PRO A 15 -20.24 15.16 3.77
C PRO A 15 -20.00 14.86 5.26
N GLY A 16 -20.35 15.83 6.12
CA GLY A 16 -20.16 15.70 7.57
C GLY A 16 -18.73 15.96 8.07
N GLN A 17 -17.78 16.30 7.20
CA GLN A 17 -16.39 16.57 7.58
C GLN A 17 -16.28 17.68 8.64
N GLU A 18 -17.13 18.68 8.58
CA GLU A 18 -17.17 19.82 9.51
C GLU A 18 -17.67 19.42 10.91
N GLN A 19 -18.43 18.32 11.00
CA GLN A 19 -18.96 17.80 12.26
C GLN A 19 -18.00 16.81 12.93
N SER A 20 -16.96 16.38 12.20
CA SER A 20 -15.97 15.46 12.72
C SER A 20 -15.07 16.15 13.74
N LYS A 21 -15.04 15.64 14.96
CA LYS A 21 -14.09 16.07 16.01
C LYS A 21 -12.70 15.45 15.84
N GLY A 22 -12.56 14.51 14.91
CA GLY A 22 -11.30 13.83 14.62
C GLY A 22 -10.33 14.74 13.85
N LYS A 23 -9.04 14.55 14.06
CA LYS A 23 -7.99 15.22 13.28
C LYS A 23 -7.97 14.63 11.87
N ILE A 24 -8.07 15.49 10.86
CA ILE A 24 -8.01 15.13 9.44
C ILE A 24 -6.74 15.74 8.83
N PHE A 25 -5.93 14.93 8.16
CA PHE A 25 -4.75 15.40 7.44
C PHE A 25 -4.43 14.48 6.24
N HIS A 26 -3.74 15.05 5.28
CA HIS A 26 -3.28 14.30 4.11
C HIS A 26 -1.93 13.62 4.40
N SER A 27 -1.70 12.43 3.85
CA SER A 27 -0.46 11.66 4.08
C SER A 27 0.82 12.39 3.65
N ALA A 28 0.73 13.33 2.68
CA ALA A 28 1.85 14.19 2.29
C ALA A 28 2.13 15.33 3.28
N GLN A 29 1.19 15.60 4.19
CA GLN A 29 1.31 16.61 5.25
C GLN A 29 1.07 15.94 6.61
N TRP A 30 1.87 14.90 6.88
CA TRP A 30 1.73 14.11 8.10
C TRP A 30 2.02 14.94 9.34
N ASP A 31 1.05 14.94 10.26
CA ASP A 31 1.21 15.64 11.55
C ASP A 31 1.95 14.73 12.55
N HIS A 32 3.26 14.91 12.64
CA HIS A 32 4.11 14.15 13.55
C HIS A 32 3.89 14.48 15.04
N SER A 33 3.24 15.60 15.36
CA SER A 33 2.91 15.99 16.74
C SER A 33 1.68 15.27 17.27
N TYR A 34 0.85 14.71 16.36
CA TYR A 34 -0.38 14.04 16.73
C TYR A 34 -0.16 12.55 17.01
N ALA A 35 -0.26 12.16 18.29
CA ALA A 35 -0.14 10.77 18.70
C ALA A 35 -1.34 9.94 18.23
N LEU A 36 -1.08 8.85 17.52
CA LEU A 36 -2.09 7.90 17.03
C LEU A 36 -2.36 6.74 18.00
N THR A 37 -1.60 6.63 19.08
CA THR A 37 -1.71 5.57 20.07
C THR A 37 -3.12 5.50 20.63
N ASP A 38 -3.68 4.29 20.71
CA ASP A 38 -5.02 3.99 21.23
C ASP A 38 -6.19 4.71 20.55
N LYS A 39 -5.96 5.27 19.35
CA LYS A 39 -7.00 5.94 18.57
C LYS A 39 -7.62 5.02 17.51
N HIS A 40 -8.86 5.33 17.15
CA HIS A 40 -9.48 4.80 15.93
C HIS A 40 -9.00 5.66 14.76
N VAL A 41 -8.39 5.03 13.77
CA VAL A 41 -7.84 5.69 12.59
C VAL A 41 -8.54 5.18 11.34
N VAL A 42 -9.03 6.10 10.53
CA VAL A 42 -9.62 5.80 9.22
C VAL A 42 -8.64 6.25 8.15
N SER A 43 -8.23 5.32 7.31
CA SER A 43 -7.34 5.57 6.17
C SER A 43 -8.13 5.50 4.87
N ILE A 44 -8.25 6.62 4.17
CA ILE A 44 -8.99 6.70 2.91
C ILE A 44 -8.04 6.44 1.75
N GLY A 45 -8.28 5.32 1.04
CA GLY A 45 -7.50 4.91 -0.12
C GLY A 45 -6.39 3.91 0.19
N THR A 46 -6.02 3.15 -0.85
CA THR A 46 -5.08 2.02 -0.81
C THR A 46 -3.92 2.21 -1.81
N GLY A 47 -3.52 3.46 -2.03
CA GLY A 47 -2.44 3.82 -2.95
C GLY A 47 -1.03 3.63 -2.38
N GLY A 48 -0.03 4.10 -3.14
CA GLY A 48 1.38 3.93 -2.79
C GLY A 48 1.82 4.53 -1.45
N SER A 49 1.09 5.53 -0.92
CA SER A 49 1.34 6.06 0.43
C SER A 49 0.75 5.14 1.49
N ALA A 50 -0.51 4.71 1.31
CA ALA A 50 -1.21 3.88 2.28
C ALA A 50 -0.47 2.56 2.56
N ILE A 51 0.04 1.87 1.52
CA ILE A 51 0.77 0.62 1.69
C ILE A 51 2.09 0.75 2.47
N GLN A 52 2.56 1.98 2.67
CA GLN A 52 3.77 2.26 3.42
C GLN A 52 3.46 2.62 4.88
N TYR A 53 2.55 3.60 5.12
CA TYR A 53 2.30 4.04 6.49
C TYR A 53 1.33 3.14 7.25
N ALA A 54 0.31 2.58 6.60
CA ALA A 54 -0.72 1.82 7.30
C ALA A 54 -0.16 0.61 8.07
N PRO A 55 0.76 -0.22 7.50
CA PRO A 55 1.38 -1.30 8.26
C PRO A 55 2.23 -0.83 9.44
N GLU A 56 2.77 0.39 9.40
CA GLU A 56 3.59 0.94 10.48
C GLU A 56 2.75 1.52 11.62
N ILE A 57 1.55 2.00 11.32
CA ILE A 57 0.63 2.53 12.34
C ILE A 57 -0.30 1.45 12.92
N ALA A 58 -0.65 0.41 12.15
CA ALA A 58 -1.55 -0.66 12.58
C ALA A 58 -1.21 -1.25 13.97
N PRO A 59 0.07 -1.47 14.34
CA PRO A 59 0.41 -1.98 15.67
C PRO A 59 0.22 -0.95 16.81
N LYS A 60 0.06 0.32 16.50
CA LYS A 60 0.06 1.43 17.48
C LYS A 60 -1.34 1.96 17.78
N VAL A 61 -2.26 1.77 16.84
CA VAL A 61 -3.62 2.29 16.93
C VAL A 61 -4.56 1.27 17.58
N LYS A 62 -5.64 1.74 18.19
CA LYS A 62 -6.67 0.86 18.73
C LYS A 62 -7.42 0.13 17.61
N GLN A 63 -7.81 0.85 16.58
CA GLN A 63 -8.49 0.34 15.40
C GLN A 63 -7.99 1.08 14.15
N LEU A 64 -7.78 0.35 13.06
CA LEU A 64 -7.44 0.89 11.75
C LEU A 64 -8.47 0.42 10.72
N SER A 65 -9.28 1.33 10.22
CA SER A 65 -10.22 1.05 9.12
C SER A 65 -9.64 1.57 7.81
N ILE A 66 -9.43 0.66 6.85
CA ILE A 66 -8.90 0.97 5.52
C ILE A 66 -10.05 1.03 4.53
N LEU A 67 -10.35 2.20 4.00
CA LEU A 67 -11.40 2.37 3.00
C LEU A 67 -10.83 2.17 1.60
N GLN A 68 -11.32 1.15 0.92
CA GLN A 68 -10.87 0.73 -0.40
C GLN A 68 -11.99 0.85 -1.43
N ARG A 69 -11.83 1.74 -2.40
CA ARG A 69 -12.73 1.79 -3.56
C ARG A 69 -12.37 0.74 -4.62
N THR A 70 -11.11 0.58 -4.88
CA THR A 70 -10.58 -0.38 -5.87
C THR A 70 -9.31 -0.99 -5.32
N SER A 71 -9.21 -2.30 -5.36
CA SER A 71 -8.00 -3.01 -4.97
C SER A 71 -6.86 -2.73 -5.97
N ALA A 72 -5.62 -2.86 -5.52
CA ALA A 72 -4.44 -2.76 -6.36
C ALA A 72 -3.65 -4.08 -6.34
N TRP A 73 -3.02 -4.41 -7.47
CA TRP A 73 -2.08 -5.53 -7.51
C TRP A 73 -0.88 -5.21 -6.62
N VAL A 74 -0.62 -6.11 -5.67
CA VAL A 74 0.52 -6.02 -4.75
C VAL A 74 1.44 -7.20 -4.99
N ILE A 75 2.72 -6.89 -5.18
CA ILE A 75 3.78 -7.88 -5.36
C ILE A 75 4.81 -7.77 -4.25
N PRO A 76 5.58 -8.83 -4.00
CA PRO A 76 6.61 -8.79 -2.96
C PRO A 76 7.70 -7.77 -3.27
N ARG A 77 8.21 -7.15 -2.22
CA ARG A 77 9.34 -6.25 -2.27
C ARG A 77 10.64 -7.05 -2.13
N ASP A 78 11.43 -7.06 -3.20
CA ASP A 78 12.76 -7.66 -3.21
C ASP A 78 13.79 -6.64 -2.68
N THR A 79 13.85 -6.50 -1.35
CA THR A 79 14.85 -5.66 -0.70
C THR A 79 15.55 -6.43 0.40
N ARG A 80 16.88 -6.38 0.38
CA ARG A 80 17.72 -6.94 1.43
C ARG A 80 18.74 -5.91 1.91
N THR A 81 19.16 -6.03 3.13
CA THR A 81 20.29 -5.27 3.64
C THR A 81 21.59 -5.95 3.17
N TYR A 82 22.49 -5.16 2.62
CA TYR A 82 23.82 -5.67 2.25
C TYR A 82 24.62 -5.99 3.52
N ALA A 83 25.27 -7.15 3.53
CA ALA A 83 26.18 -7.52 4.58
C ALA A 83 27.42 -6.60 4.58
N ASP A 84 28.09 -6.42 5.72
CA ASP A 84 29.20 -5.48 5.82
C ASP A 84 30.41 -5.88 4.96
N TRP A 85 30.62 -7.17 4.75
CA TRP A 85 31.64 -7.64 3.79
C TRP A 85 31.28 -7.26 2.34
N GLU A 86 30.01 -7.28 1.93
CA GLU A 86 29.58 -6.84 0.60
C GLU A 86 29.80 -5.34 0.42
N LYS A 87 29.47 -4.53 1.44
CA LYS A 87 29.72 -3.08 1.44
C LYS A 87 31.22 -2.78 1.28
N LYS A 88 32.07 -3.50 2.04
CA LYS A 88 33.52 -3.39 1.95
C LYS A 88 34.05 -3.82 0.57
N LEU A 89 33.52 -4.88 0.01
CA LEU A 89 33.87 -5.37 -1.32
C LEU A 89 33.51 -4.35 -2.42
N PHE A 90 32.30 -3.82 -2.38
CA PHE A 90 31.84 -2.79 -3.33
C PHE A 90 32.61 -1.46 -3.19
N ALA A 91 33.11 -1.14 -2.00
CA ALA A 91 33.97 0.03 -1.79
C ALA A 91 35.36 -0.18 -2.40
N LYS A 92 35.94 -1.39 -2.23
CA LYS A 92 37.31 -1.71 -2.70
C LYS A 92 37.34 -2.02 -4.22
N VAL A 93 36.30 -2.58 -4.78
CA VAL A 93 36.25 -3.02 -6.18
C VAL A 93 35.11 -2.33 -6.93
N PRO A 94 35.34 -1.13 -7.49
CA PRO A 94 34.30 -0.35 -8.18
C PRO A 94 33.63 -1.09 -9.36
N LEU A 95 34.39 -1.98 -10.04
CA LEU A 95 33.86 -2.79 -11.14
C LEU A 95 32.74 -3.72 -10.71
N LEU A 96 32.90 -4.40 -9.58
CA LEU A 96 31.83 -5.27 -9.02
C LEU A 96 30.58 -4.48 -8.69
N ARG A 97 30.73 -3.29 -8.13
CA ARG A 97 29.61 -2.37 -7.88
C ARG A 97 28.90 -1.98 -9.19
N LYS A 98 29.68 -1.68 -10.25
CA LYS A 98 29.13 -1.35 -11.58
C LYS A 98 28.35 -2.54 -12.17
N LEU A 99 28.93 -3.73 -12.16
CA LEU A 99 28.30 -4.95 -12.65
C LEU A 99 27.00 -5.27 -11.85
N HIS A 100 27.05 -5.12 -10.53
CA HIS A 100 25.87 -5.31 -9.68
C HIS A 100 24.75 -4.31 -10.03
N ARG A 101 25.09 -3.03 -10.26
CA ARG A 101 24.11 -2.02 -10.72
C ARG A 101 23.52 -2.36 -12.08
N ILE A 102 24.32 -2.81 -13.03
CA ILE A 102 23.87 -3.24 -14.35
C ILE A 102 22.91 -4.43 -14.21
N ARG A 103 23.25 -5.41 -13.38
CA ARG A 103 22.36 -6.55 -13.10
C ARG A 103 21.02 -6.10 -12.53
N LEU A 104 21.02 -5.20 -11.54
CA LEU A 104 19.78 -4.65 -10.94
C LEU A 104 18.96 -3.86 -11.97
N TYR A 105 19.61 -3.05 -12.79
CA TYR A 105 18.96 -2.31 -13.85
C TYR A 105 18.22 -3.23 -14.80
N TRP A 106 18.93 -4.20 -15.39
CA TRP A 106 18.31 -5.14 -16.32
C TRP A 106 17.26 -6.06 -15.68
N SER A 107 17.45 -6.43 -14.42
CA SER A 107 16.42 -7.17 -13.67
C SER A 107 15.14 -6.36 -13.48
N ASN A 108 15.22 -5.05 -13.32
CA ASN A 108 14.03 -4.19 -13.23
C ASN A 108 13.41 -3.93 -14.60
N GLU A 109 14.22 -3.64 -15.61
CA GLU A 109 13.77 -3.46 -16.99
C GLU A 109 13.06 -4.72 -17.53
N SER A 110 13.60 -5.90 -17.28
CA SER A 110 13.01 -7.16 -17.73
C SER A 110 11.62 -7.42 -17.13
N ARG A 111 11.28 -6.82 -16.00
CA ARG A 111 9.95 -6.92 -15.37
C ARG A 111 8.86 -6.17 -16.13
N VAL A 112 9.22 -5.22 -16.99
CA VAL A 112 8.27 -4.44 -17.78
C VAL A 112 7.80 -5.19 -19.02
N TRP A 113 8.70 -5.91 -19.68
CA TRP A 113 8.43 -6.66 -20.93
C TRP A 113 7.26 -7.64 -20.83
N PRO A 114 7.14 -8.43 -19.75
CA PRO A 114 6.01 -9.33 -19.57
C PRO A 114 4.63 -8.65 -19.61
N LEU A 115 4.54 -7.38 -19.26
CA LEU A 115 3.26 -6.65 -19.25
C LEU A 115 2.71 -6.39 -20.65
N PHE A 116 3.58 -6.43 -21.68
CA PHE A 116 3.17 -6.29 -23.09
C PHE A 116 2.79 -7.63 -23.73
N ALA A 117 3.02 -8.76 -23.06
CA ALA A 117 2.68 -10.09 -23.54
C ALA A 117 1.49 -10.67 -22.75
N PRO A 118 0.27 -10.77 -23.33
CA PRO A 118 -0.95 -11.14 -22.60
C PRO A 118 -0.84 -12.47 -21.82
N ARG A 119 -0.16 -13.48 -22.40
CA ARG A 119 0.04 -14.78 -21.74
C ARG A 119 0.94 -14.67 -20.51
N VAL A 120 1.97 -13.83 -20.60
CA VAL A 120 2.91 -13.62 -19.48
C VAL A 120 2.27 -12.75 -18.40
N ALA A 121 1.48 -11.74 -18.79
CA ALA A 121 0.70 -10.96 -17.84
C ALA A 121 -0.27 -11.84 -17.02
N GLN A 122 -0.94 -12.80 -17.67
CA GLN A 122 -1.79 -13.78 -16.97
C GLN A 122 -1.01 -14.67 -16.00
N ALA A 123 0.21 -15.10 -16.37
CA ALA A 123 1.07 -15.88 -15.48
C ALA A 123 1.50 -15.05 -14.25
N LEU A 124 1.90 -13.80 -14.46
CA LEU A 124 2.21 -12.85 -13.36
C LEU A 124 1.01 -12.59 -12.46
N GLN A 125 -0.19 -12.47 -13.04
CA GLN A 125 -1.43 -12.29 -12.28
C GLN A 125 -1.72 -13.50 -11.38
N LYS A 126 -1.50 -14.72 -11.89
CA LYS A 126 -1.62 -15.95 -11.08
C LYS A 126 -0.61 -15.96 -9.92
N LEU A 127 0.65 -15.58 -10.18
CA LEU A 127 1.68 -15.49 -9.14
C LEU A 127 1.33 -14.42 -8.09
N ALA A 128 0.86 -13.25 -8.53
CA ALA A 128 0.40 -12.20 -7.62
C ALA A 128 -0.78 -12.67 -6.76
N LEU A 129 -1.74 -13.39 -7.34
CA LEU A 129 -2.85 -13.98 -6.60
C LEU A 129 -2.40 -15.04 -5.59
N MET A 130 -1.44 -15.89 -5.97
CA MET A 130 -0.83 -16.85 -5.04
C MET A 130 -0.15 -16.13 -3.86
N PHE A 131 0.53 -15.01 -4.13
CA PHE A 131 1.13 -14.18 -3.08
C PHE A 131 0.07 -13.60 -2.14
N VAL A 132 -1.03 -13.08 -2.65
CA VAL A 132 -2.15 -12.59 -1.81
C VAL A 132 -2.70 -13.71 -0.93
N LYS A 133 -3.00 -14.88 -1.52
CA LYS A 133 -3.52 -16.05 -0.80
C LYS A 133 -2.56 -16.59 0.27
N ALA A 134 -1.26 -16.49 0.03
CA ALA A 134 -0.26 -16.93 1.00
C ALA A 134 -0.10 -15.97 2.20
N GLN A 135 -0.48 -14.69 2.03
CA GLN A 135 -0.29 -13.66 3.04
C GLN A 135 -1.56 -13.34 3.84
N VAL A 136 -2.74 -13.59 3.28
CA VAL A 136 -4.04 -13.26 3.90
C VAL A 136 -4.77 -14.55 4.23
N LYS A 137 -5.21 -14.69 5.49
CA LYS A 137 -5.83 -15.92 6.01
C LYS A 137 -7.32 -16.03 5.64
N ASP A 138 -8.04 -14.91 5.68
CA ASP A 138 -9.49 -14.88 5.42
C ASP A 138 -9.78 -14.88 3.90
N PRO A 139 -10.53 -15.88 3.38
CA PRO A 139 -10.89 -15.96 1.97
C PRO A 139 -11.73 -14.76 1.47
N LEU A 140 -12.54 -14.14 2.32
CA LEU A 140 -13.34 -12.96 1.96
C LEU A 140 -12.43 -11.75 1.75
N LEU A 141 -11.46 -11.55 2.64
CA LEU A 141 -10.44 -10.51 2.46
C LEU A 141 -9.57 -10.77 1.23
N VAL A 142 -9.20 -12.03 0.95
CA VAL A 142 -8.48 -12.38 -0.30
C VAL A 142 -9.27 -11.93 -1.52
N LYS A 143 -10.59 -12.18 -1.55
CA LYS A 143 -11.47 -11.74 -2.65
C LYS A 143 -11.48 -10.22 -2.78
N SER A 144 -11.65 -9.50 -1.67
CA SER A 144 -11.71 -8.04 -1.63
C SER A 144 -10.38 -7.36 -1.97
N LEU A 145 -9.26 -8.00 -1.63
CA LEU A 145 -7.89 -7.52 -1.92
C LEU A 145 -7.39 -7.94 -3.31
N THR A 146 -8.14 -8.77 -4.04
CA THR A 146 -7.81 -9.17 -5.41
C THR A 146 -8.44 -8.20 -6.41
N PRO A 147 -7.66 -7.54 -7.27
CA PRO A 147 -8.20 -6.66 -8.30
C PRO A 147 -9.00 -7.41 -9.37
N ASP A 148 -10.00 -6.74 -9.91
CA ASP A 148 -10.87 -7.21 -11.01
C ASP A 148 -10.34 -6.87 -12.41
N TYR A 149 -9.20 -6.18 -12.48
CA TYR A 149 -8.57 -5.76 -13.73
C TYR A 149 -7.23 -6.46 -13.96
N THR A 150 -6.80 -6.51 -15.23
CA THR A 150 -5.54 -7.16 -15.62
C THR A 150 -4.33 -6.44 -15.00
N ILE A 151 -3.37 -7.22 -14.49
CA ILE A 151 -2.11 -6.69 -13.97
C ILE A 151 -1.39 -5.85 -15.02
N GLY A 152 -0.93 -4.66 -14.62
CA GLY A 152 -0.31 -3.69 -15.53
C GLY A 152 -1.25 -2.60 -16.06
N CYS A 153 -2.59 -2.79 -16.03
CA CYS A 153 -3.54 -1.72 -16.40
C CYS A 153 -3.55 -0.55 -15.42
N LYS A 154 -3.15 -0.78 -14.19
CA LYS A 154 -2.93 0.24 -13.16
C LYS A 154 -1.59 0.00 -12.50
N ARG A 155 -1.08 1.00 -11.78
CA ARG A 155 0.19 0.91 -11.06
C ARG A 155 0.21 -0.28 -10.11
N ILE A 156 1.19 -1.16 -10.28
CA ILE A 156 1.46 -2.28 -9.36
C ILE A 156 2.15 -1.71 -8.12
N LEU A 157 1.69 -2.14 -6.96
CA LEU A 157 2.25 -1.75 -5.66
C LEU A 157 3.22 -2.83 -5.16
N ILE A 158 4.21 -2.43 -4.38
CA ILE A 158 5.27 -3.32 -3.91
C ILE A 158 5.36 -3.24 -2.40
N SER A 159 4.99 -4.32 -1.69
CA SER A 159 5.03 -4.35 -0.23
C SER A 159 5.03 -5.78 0.31
N ASN A 160 5.81 -6.02 1.38
CA ASN A 160 5.79 -7.26 2.13
C ASN A 160 4.97 -7.16 3.43
N LYS A 161 4.54 -5.94 3.80
CA LYS A 161 3.85 -5.66 5.06
C LYS A 161 2.35 -5.39 4.90
N TRP A 162 1.92 -4.97 3.70
CA TRP A 162 0.55 -4.57 3.43
C TRP A 162 -0.46 -5.69 3.62
N LEU A 163 -0.25 -6.82 2.96
CA LEU A 163 -1.18 -7.94 3.01
C LEU A 163 -1.24 -8.60 4.41
N PRO A 164 -0.10 -8.90 5.07
CA PRO A 164 -0.13 -9.46 6.42
C PRO A 164 -0.79 -8.57 7.47
N MET A 165 -0.82 -7.25 7.25
CA MET A 165 -1.48 -6.30 8.14
C MET A 165 -2.97 -6.64 8.34
N PHE A 166 -3.66 -7.12 7.32
CA PHE A 166 -5.08 -7.48 7.38
C PHE A 166 -5.39 -8.75 8.19
N ASN A 167 -4.37 -9.49 8.64
CA ASN A 167 -4.56 -10.59 9.58
C ASN A 167 -4.61 -10.14 11.05
N ARG A 168 -4.51 -8.83 11.32
CA ARG A 168 -4.60 -8.28 12.67
C ARG A 168 -6.05 -8.02 13.04
N ASP A 169 -6.43 -8.34 14.27
CA ASP A 169 -7.81 -8.16 14.78
C ASP A 169 -8.24 -6.70 14.83
N ASN A 170 -7.27 -5.76 14.90
CA ASN A 170 -7.53 -4.33 14.94
C ASN A 170 -7.46 -3.64 13.57
N VAL A 171 -7.46 -4.42 12.47
CA VAL A 171 -7.43 -3.87 11.10
C VAL A 171 -8.63 -4.36 10.32
N GLU A 172 -9.39 -3.43 9.79
CA GLU A 172 -10.60 -3.68 9.01
C GLU A 172 -10.46 -3.13 7.59
N LEU A 173 -10.94 -3.89 6.60
CA LEU A 173 -11.05 -3.45 5.21
C LEU A 173 -12.51 -3.11 4.89
N VAL A 174 -12.78 -1.85 4.59
CA VAL A 174 -14.08 -1.35 4.19
C VAL A 174 -14.10 -1.12 2.69
N THR A 175 -14.91 -1.88 1.95
CA THR A 175 -15.01 -1.81 0.49
C THR A 175 -16.20 -1.00 -0.01
N SER A 176 -17.10 -0.63 0.90
CA SER A 176 -18.20 0.29 0.63
C SER A 176 -17.69 1.74 0.52
N GLY A 177 -18.39 2.55 -0.27
CA GLY A 177 -18.06 3.98 -0.40
C GLY A 177 -18.35 4.77 0.88
N ILE A 178 -17.63 5.87 1.09
CA ILE A 178 -17.94 6.79 2.17
C ILE A 178 -19.19 7.58 1.78
N GLN A 179 -20.22 7.51 2.60
CA GLN A 179 -21.40 8.37 2.45
C GLN A 179 -21.25 9.67 3.25
N GLU A 180 -20.77 9.56 4.48
CA GLU A 180 -20.68 10.71 5.37
C GLU A 180 -19.63 10.44 6.46
N LEU A 181 -19.01 11.50 6.98
CA LEU A 181 -18.21 11.48 8.20
C LEU A 181 -19.10 11.92 9.37
N ARG A 182 -19.13 11.14 10.44
CA ARG A 182 -19.81 11.48 11.68
C ARG A 182 -18.80 11.74 12.79
N GLU A 183 -19.30 12.25 13.92
CA GLU A 183 -18.51 12.68 15.08
C GLU A 183 -17.52 11.59 15.58
N VAL A 184 -17.82 10.29 15.35
CA VAL A 184 -17.07 9.17 15.93
C VAL A 184 -16.49 8.23 14.86
N ALA A 185 -17.04 8.17 13.64
CA ALA A 185 -16.60 7.21 12.61
C ALA A 185 -17.02 7.64 11.20
N ALA A 186 -16.33 7.08 10.19
CA ALA A 186 -16.81 7.12 8.83
C ALA A 186 -17.91 6.06 8.65
N ARG A 187 -19.09 6.47 8.20
CA ARG A 187 -20.19 5.54 7.92
C ARG A 187 -20.14 5.05 6.49
N ASP A 188 -20.26 3.77 6.31
CA ASP A 188 -20.47 3.12 5.01
C ASP A 188 -21.96 2.93 4.69
N PRO A 189 -22.35 2.60 3.45
CA PRO A 189 -23.73 2.36 3.05
C PRO A 189 -24.38 1.17 3.77
N VAL A 190 -23.61 0.28 4.38
CA VAL A 190 -24.08 -0.94 5.04
C VAL A 190 -24.31 -0.73 6.54
N GLY A 191 -23.91 0.42 7.09
CA GLY A 191 -24.19 0.80 8.48
C GLY A 191 -23.20 0.27 9.52
N HIS A 192 -22.04 -0.23 9.10
CA HIS A 192 -20.97 -0.56 10.04
C HIS A 192 -20.38 0.71 10.67
N HIS A 193 -20.23 0.70 11.98
CA HIS A 193 -19.72 1.83 12.77
C HIS A 193 -18.25 1.66 13.10
#